data_f9143a27e55fa2eea37a78c5b60fe0c4
#
_entry.id   f9143a27e55fa2eea37a78c5b60fe0c4
#
_cell.length_a   1.000
_cell.length_b   1.000
_cell.length_c   1.000
_cell.angle_alpha   90.00
_cell.angle_beta   90.00
_cell.angle_gamma   90.00
#
_symmetry.space_group_name_H-M   'P 1'
#
loop_
_entity.id
_entity.type
_entity.pdbx_description
1 polymer ?
#
loop_
_entity_poly.entity_id
_entity_poly.type
_entity_poly.pdbx_seq_one_letter_code
_entity_poly.pdbx_strand_id
1 'polypeptide(L)'
;MDFMKNVLKPTKKFLIEPIETERLVIRNFTSDDANDLYDILGDAETMKNCEPAYDIEKTKDFLHNFCMARHGAVAAVQKQSQKVIGYILFNEIDPRVYEMGWFFNRSYWRQGYAYEACKAVIDYAFRELNIHKIFAETIDGVKSVGLMQKLGMKLEGTQKSQTKDNDGNQADLYLYELLAEDWKSNYD
;
A
#
# COMPACT_ATOMS: atom_id res chain seq x y z
N MET A 1 4.10 -0.99 -16.50
CA MET A 1 2.76 -1.64 -16.38
C MET A 1 1.83 -0.59 -15.81
N ASP A 2 0.72 -0.33 -16.45
CA ASP A 2 -0.22 0.68 -15.93
C ASP A 2 -1.03 -0.01 -14.82
N PHE A 3 -0.59 0.13 -13.58
CA PHE A 3 -1.23 -0.44 -12.39
C PHE A 3 -2.73 -0.11 -12.31
N MET A 4 -3.12 1.01 -12.94
CA MET A 4 -4.50 1.50 -12.97
C MET A 4 -5.40 0.74 -13.95
N LYS A 5 -4.86 -0.05 -14.90
CA LYS A 5 -5.69 -0.72 -15.93
C LYS A 5 -6.37 -2.00 -15.45
N ASN A 6 -5.86 -2.63 -14.41
CA ASN A 6 -6.40 -3.90 -13.90
C ASN A 6 -7.19 -3.77 -12.59
N VAL A 7 -7.41 -2.56 -12.08
CA VAL A 7 -8.27 -2.37 -10.91
C VAL A 7 -9.72 -2.61 -11.35
N LEU A 8 -10.18 -3.83 -11.19
CA LEU A 8 -11.58 -4.21 -11.28
C LEU A 8 -12.39 -3.23 -10.42
N LYS A 9 -13.59 -2.86 -10.85
CA LYS A 9 -14.42 -1.87 -10.14
C LYS A 9 -14.53 -2.29 -8.67
N PRO A 10 -14.09 -1.46 -7.72
CA PRO A 10 -14.19 -1.80 -6.31
C PRO A 10 -15.65 -2.04 -5.96
N THR A 11 -15.93 -3.18 -5.35
CA THR A 11 -17.29 -3.56 -4.97
C THR A 11 -17.76 -2.83 -3.73
N LYS A 12 -16.83 -2.32 -2.91
CA LYS A 12 -17.13 -1.56 -1.70
C LYS A 12 -16.07 -0.49 -1.45
N LYS A 13 -16.48 0.71 -1.03
CA LYS A 13 -15.57 1.79 -0.65
C LYS A 13 -14.93 1.48 0.70
N PHE A 14 -13.60 1.51 0.78
CA PHE A 14 -12.85 1.34 2.01
C PHE A 14 -12.74 2.69 2.74
N LEU A 15 -13.74 3.02 3.53
CA LEU A 15 -13.69 4.14 4.46
C LEU A 15 -13.31 3.62 5.84
N ILE A 16 -12.26 4.18 6.42
CA ILE A 16 -11.80 3.83 7.77
C ILE A 16 -12.11 4.96 8.76
N GLU A 17 -12.40 4.58 10.00
CA GLU A 17 -12.18 5.47 11.13
C GLU A 17 -10.67 5.62 11.35
N PRO A 18 -10.19 6.79 11.79
CA PRO A 18 -8.76 6.99 12.03
C PRO A 18 -8.19 5.94 12.99
N ILE A 19 -7.11 5.27 12.55
CA ILE A 19 -6.40 4.27 13.35
C ILE A 19 -5.17 4.93 13.95
N GLU A 20 -5.08 4.95 15.26
CA GLU A 20 -3.92 5.47 15.96
C GLU A 20 -2.91 4.36 16.29
N THR A 21 -1.64 4.62 16.01
CA THR A 21 -0.51 3.81 16.41
C THR A 21 0.40 4.60 17.36
N GLU A 22 1.56 4.09 17.70
CA GLU A 22 2.53 4.80 18.52
C GLU A 22 2.95 6.15 17.90
N ARG A 23 3.30 6.14 16.59
CA ARG A 23 3.90 7.28 15.90
C ARG A 23 3.04 7.85 14.76
N LEU A 24 1.97 7.13 14.35
CA LEU A 24 1.18 7.45 13.18
C LEU A 24 -0.30 7.59 13.50
N VAL A 25 -0.99 8.34 12.64
CA VAL A 25 -2.44 8.28 12.46
C VAL A 25 -2.69 7.81 11.03
N ILE A 26 -3.38 6.68 10.86
CA ILE A 26 -3.80 6.18 9.56
C ILE A 26 -5.22 6.68 9.32
N ARG A 27 -5.44 7.40 8.23
CA ARG A 27 -6.74 8.01 7.92
C ARG A 27 -7.03 8.05 6.42
N ASN A 28 -8.26 8.34 6.08
CA ASN A 28 -8.59 8.65 4.69
C ASN A 28 -7.85 9.91 4.21
N PHE A 29 -7.56 9.96 2.93
CA PHE A 29 -6.95 11.13 2.30
C PHE A 29 -7.92 12.32 2.23
N THR A 30 -7.36 13.53 2.25
CA THR A 30 -8.04 14.80 2.03
C THR A 30 -7.37 15.57 0.89
N SER A 31 -8.04 16.61 0.37
CA SER A 31 -7.47 17.47 -0.69
C SER A 31 -6.18 18.17 -0.27
N ASP A 32 -5.99 18.42 1.03
CA ASP A 32 -4.83 19.13 1.56
C ASP A 32 -3.55 18.28 1.55
N ASP A 33 -3.68 16.97 1.35
CA ASP A 33 -2.56 16.03 1.34
C ASP A 33 -1.77 16.01 0.01
N ALA A 34 -2.17 16.80 -0.98
CA ALA A 34 -1.61 16.74 -2.34
C ALA A 34 -0.09 16.94 -2.38
N ASN A 35 0.45 17.89 -1.63
CA ASN A 35 1.88 18.18 -1.61
C ASN A 35 2.68 17.08 -0.91
N ASP A 36 2.21 16.59 0.23
CA ASP A 36 2.87 15.49 0.94
C ASP A 36 2.83 14.20 0.12
N LEU A 37 1.72 13.94 -0.58
CA LEU A 37 1.61 12.79 -1.49
C LEU A 37 2.55 12.94 -2.70
N TYR A 38 2.72 14.16 -3.21
CA TYR A 38 3.70 14.44 -4.27
C TYR A 38 5.14 14.21 -3.80
N ASP A 39 5.49 14.55 -2.55
CA ASP A 39 6.80 14.25 -1.97
C ASP A 39 7.09 12.73 -1.92
N ILE A 40 6.06 11.89 -2.00
CA ILE A 40 6.17 10.42 -2.07
C ILE A 40 6.22 9.95 -3.53
N LEU A 41 5.18 10.26 -4.32
CA LEU A 41 4.99 9.72 -5.66
C LEU A 41 5.84 10.45 -6.74
N GLY A 42 6.32 11.65 -6.44
CA GLY A 42 7.24 12.41 -7.29
C GLY A 42 8.71 12.01 -7.13
N ASP A 43 9.06 11.21 -6.12
CA ASP A 43 10.43 10.74 -5.92
C ASP A 43 10.72 9.50 -6.77
N ALA A 44 11.64 9.63 -7.73
CA ALA A 44 11.98 8.55 -8.67
C ALA A 44 12.53 7.29 -7.97
N GLU A 45 13.25 7.43 -6.85
CA GLU A 45 13.76 6.27 -6.12
C GLU A 45 12.64 5.53 -5.36
N THR A 46 11.67 6.28 -4.83
CA THR A 46 10.47 5.70 -4.20
C THR A 46 9.64 4.92 -5.22
N MET A 47 9.50 5.45 -6.43
CA MET A 47 8.67 4.86 -7.49
C MET A 47 9.40 3.85 -8.37
N LYS A 48 10.69 3.61 -8.15
CA LYS A 48 11.58 2.83 -9.03
C LYS A 48 11.06 1.46 -9.45
N ASN A 49 10.39 0.76 -8.54
CA ASN A 49 9.90 -0.60 -8.77
C ASN A 49 8.38 -0.67 -9.04
N CYS A 50 7.76 0.45 -9.41
CA CYS A 50 6.33 0.53 -9.68
C CYS A 50 6.06 1.22 -11.01
N GLU A 51 5.88 2.52 -10.99
CA GLU A 51 5.62 3.37 -12.16
C GLU A 51 6.65 4.52 -12.20
N PRO A 52 6.85 5.18 -13.35
CA PRO A 52 7.61 6.43 -13.39
C PRO A 52 7.05 7.45 -12.42
N ALA A 53 7.95 8.20 -11.77
CA ALA A 53 7.57 9.24 -10.81
C ALA A 53 6.49 10.18 -11.38
N TYR A 54 5.55 10.58 -10.54
CA TYR A 54 4.45 11.44 -10.93
C TYR A 54 4.89 12.92 -10.90
N ASP A 55 4.35 13.72 -11.80
CA ASP A 55 4.31 15.16 -11.61
C ASP A 55 3.19 15.55 -10.63
N ILE A 56 3.14 16.85 -10.28
CA ILE A 56 2.17 17.35 -9.30
C ILE A 56 0.72 17.24 -9.81
N GLU A 57 0.48 17.40 -11.11
CA GLU A 57 -0.88 17.31 -11.68
C GLU A 57 -1.36 15.86 -11.69
N LYS A 58 -0.52 14.91 -12.11
CA LYS A 58 -0.82 13.47 -12.02
C LYS A 58 -1.06 13.04 -10.57
N THR A 59 -0.30 13.59 -9.63
CA THR A 59 -0.50 13.32 -8.19
C THR A 59 -1.84 13.81 -7.70
N LYS A 60 -2.26 15.03 -8.07
CA LYS A 60 -3.58 15.57 -7.71
C LYS A 60 -4.72 14.76 -8.32
N ASP A 61 -4.60 14.37 -9.58
CA ASP A 61 -5.58 13.52 -10.25
C ASP A 61 -5.70 12.16 -9.56
N PHE A 62 -4.57 11.55 -9.20
CA PHE A 62 -4.53 10.30 -8.46
C PHE A 62 -5.14 10.43 -7.05
N LEU A 63 -4.79 11.49 -6.32
CA LEU A 63 -5.38 11.80 -5.02
C LEU A 63 -6.90 11.90 -5.12
N HIS A 64 -7.40 12.67 -6.08
CA HIS A 64 -8.85 12.93 -6.23
C HIS A 64 -9.62 11.69 -6.67
N ASN A 65 -9.14 11.03 -7.73
CA ASN A 65 -9.88 9.97 -8.38
C ASN A 65 -9.71 8.60 -7.69
N PHE A 66 -8.51 8.30 -7.20
CA PHE A 66 -8.22 7.00 -6.60
C PHE A 66 -8.29 7.03 -5.07
N CYS A 67 -7.54 7.94 -4.42
CA CYS A 67 -7.49 7.94 -2.97
C CYS A 67 -8.80 8.44 -2.33
N MET A 68 -9.39 9.52 -2.88
CA MET A 68 -10.59 10.12 -2.29
C MET A 68 -11.89 9.55 -2.86
N ALA A 69 -12.09 9.60 -4.19
CA ALA A 69 -13.37 9.20 -4.78
C ALA A 69 -13.63 7.69 -4.71
N ARG A 70 -12.59 6.87 -4.83
CA ARG A 70 -12.68 5.39 -4.74
C ARG A 70 -12.36 4.87 -3.35
N HIS A 71 -11.70 5.65 -2.50
CA HIS A 71 -11.13 5.20 -1.23
C HIS A 71 -10.20 3.98 -1.40
N GLY A 72 -9.42 3.97 -2.49
CA GLY A 72 -8.50 2.88 -2.82
C GLY A 72 -7.20 2.88 -2.00
N ALA A 73 -7.00 3.91 -1.17
CA ALA A 73 -5.82 4.04 -0.34
C ALA A 73 -6.08 4.88 0.91
N VAL A 74 -5.18 4.73 1.89
CA VAL A 74 -5.17 5.51 3.13
C VAL A 74 -3.82 6.19 3.34
N ALA A 75 -3.84 7.32 4.05
CA ALA A 75 -2.67 8.12 4.41
C ALA A 75 -2.09 7.68 5.76
N ALA A 76 -0.77 7.56 5.84
CA ALA A 76 -0.05 7.41 7.08
C ALA A 76 0.53 8.78 7.48
N VAL A 77 -0.06 9.41 8.49
CA VAL A 77 0.30 10.73 8.99
C VAL A 77 1.22 10.59 10.19
N GLN A 78 2.39 11.20 10.15
CA GLN A 78 3.30 11.21 11.30
C GLN A 78 2.78 12.20 12.37
N LYS A 79 2.58 11.72 13.59
CA LYS A 79 2.06 12.52 14.71
C LYS A 79 2.91 13.75 15.04
N GLN A 80 4.23 13.63 14.95
CA GLN A 80 5.14 14.73 15.30
C GLN A 80 5.11 15.88 14.29
N SER A 81 5.15 15.58 12.99
CA SER A 81 5.21 16.59 11.93
C SER A 81 3.84 16.95 11.36
N GLN A 82 2.80 16.14 11.64
CA GLN A 82 1.46 16.22 11.04
C GLN A 82 1.46 16.06 9.50
N LYS A 83 2.55 15.53 8.93
CA LYS A 83 2.70 15.28 7.49
C LYS A 83 2.26 13.88 7.11
N VAL A 84 1.72 13.72 5.92
CA VAL A 84 1.55 12.42 5.29
C VAL A 84 2.92 11.93 4.84
N ILE A 85 3.42 10.89 5.48
CA ILE A 85 4.73 10.29 5.18
C ILE A 85 4.62 8.96 4.45
N GLY A 86 3.42 8.42 4.33
CA GLY A 86 3.16 7.16 3.65
C GLY A 86 1.79 7.13 2.99
N TYR A 87 1.75 6.44 1.86
CA TYR A 87 0.56 6.07 1.11
C TYR A 87 0.43 4.55 1.17
N ILE A 88 -0.73 4.05 1.58
CA ILE A 88 -1.02 2.62 1.64
C ILE A 88 -2.20 2.35 0.72
N LEU A 89 -1.92 1.66 -0.41
CA LEU A 89 -2.93 1.06 -1.25
C LEU A 89 -3.66 0.01 -0.41
N PHE A 90 -4.98 0.08 -0.38
CA PHE A 90 -5.81 -0.95 0.22
C PHE A 90 -7.16 -0.98 -0.50
N ASN A 91 -7.30 -1.89 -1.43
CA ASN A 91 -8.37 -1.89 -2.41
C ASN A 91 -9.03 -3.27 -2.52
N GLU A 92 -10.35 -3.32 -2.39
CA GLU A 92 -11.12 -4.55 -2.61
C GLU A 92 -11.14 -4.87 -4.11
N ILE A 93 -10.61 -6.03 -4.48
CA ILE A 93 -10.56 -6.50 -5.88
C ILE A 93 -11.58 -7.59 -6.16
N ASP A 94 -11.98 -8.33 -5.13
CA ASP A 94 -13.03 -9.33 -5.14
C ASP A 94 -13.67 -9.36 -3.74
N PRO A 95 -14.91 -9.81 -3.56
CA PRO A 95 -15.56 -9.81 -2.25
C PRO A 95 -14.68 -10.39 -1.15
N ARG A 96 -14.32 -9.57 -0.16
CA ARG A 96 -13.46 -9.92 0.98
C ARG A 96 -12.00 -10.25 0.63
N VAL A 97 -11.52 -9.92 -0.59
CA VAL A 97 -10.14 -10.07 -1.04
C VAL A 97 -9.57 -8.69 -1.38
N TYR A 98 -8.51 -8.31 -0.69
CA TYR A 98 -7.92 -6.98 -0.78
C TYR A 98 -6.48 -7.03 -1.28
N GLU A 99 -6.18 -6.13 -2.21
CA GLU A 99 -4.82 -5.81 -2.60
C GLU A 99 -4.24 -4.78 -1.63
N MET A 100 -3.00 -4.99 -1.20
CA MET A 100 -2.25 -4.07 -0.36
C MET A 100 -0.92 -3.71 -1.00
N GLY A 101 -0.61 -2.40 -0.97
CA GLY A 101 0.68 -1.87 -1.38
C GLY A 101 1.09 -0.69 -0.48
N TRP A 102 2.33 -0.26 -0.54
CA TRP A 102 2.82 0.83 0.29
C TRP A 102 3.93 1.61 -0.39
N PHE A 103 3.92 2.92 -0.18
CA PHE A 103 4.95 3.85 -0.59
C PHE A 103 5.18 4.84 0.54
N PHE A 104 6.42 4.99 0.95
CA PHE A 104 6.80 5.91 2.03
C PHE A 104 7.83 6.90 1.52
N ASN A 105 7.70 8.15 1.95
CA ASN A 105 8.68 9.18 1.68
C ASN A 105 10.07 8.69 2.12
N ARG A 106 11.05 8.81 1.23
CA ARG A 106 12.41 8.27 1.38
C ARG A 106 13.10 8.72 2.67
N SER A 107 12.81 9.94 3.14
CA SER A 107 13.36 10.47 4.38
C SER A 107 12.96 9.68 5.62
N TYR A 108 11.91 8.84 5.52
CA TYR A 108 11.39 8.03 6.63
C TYR A 108 11.67 6.53 6.47
N TRP A 109 12.44 6.14 5.46
CA TRP A 109 12.79 4.73 5.26
C TRP A 109 13.64 4.17 6.39
N ARG A 110 13.58 2.84 6.58
CA ARG A 110 14.35 2.06 7.57
C ARG A 110 14.13 2.47 9.04
N GLN A 111 13.09 3.22 9.32
CA GLN A 111 12.69 3.64 10.66
C GLN A 111 11.49 2.86 11.21
N GLY A 112 10.99 1.86 10.47
CA GLY A 112 9.89 1.01 10.89
C GLY A 112 8.50 1.54 10.60
N TYR A 113 8.34 2.74 10.03
CA TYR A 113 7.04 3.34 9.76
C TYR A 113 6.15 2.51 8.83
N ALA A 114 6.72 1.95 7.74
CA ALA A 114 5.96 1.11 6.83
C ALA A 114 5.40 -0.15 7.52
N TYR A 115 6.20 -0.79 8.37
CA TYR A 115 5.73 -1.94 9.16
C TYR A 115 4.61 -1.55 10.13
N GLU A 116 4.79 -0.46 10.88
CA GLU A 116 3.82 0.04 11.85
C GLU A 116 2.47 0.35 11.17
N ALA A 117 2.51 1.07 10.05
CA ALA A 117 1.32 1.46 9.31
C ALA A 117 0.62 0.26 8.68
N CYS A 118 1.36 -0.60 7.94
CA CYS A 118 0.79 -1.76 7.28
C CYS A 118 0.20 -2.75 8.29
N LYS A 119 0.89 -2.96 9.41
CA LYS A 119 0.36 -3.82 10.48
C LYS A 119 -0.95 -3.29 11.05
N ALA A 120 -1.05 -1.99 11.30
CA ALA A 120 -2.27 -1.37 11.81
C ALA A 120 -3.45 -1.52 10.83
N VAL A 121 -3.20 -1.32 9.52
CA VAL A 121 -4.22 -1.53 8.48
C VAL A 121 -4.65 -2.99 8.40
N ILE A 122 -3.70 -3.94 8.43
CA ILE A 122 -3.99 -5.38 8.42
C ILE A 122 -4.84 -5.78 9.63
N ASP A 123 -4.45 -5.36 10.82
CA ASP A 123 -5.17 -5.67 12.06
C ASP A 123 -6.60 -5.12 12.04
N TYR A 124 -6.78 -3.86 11.61
CA TYR A 124 -8.08 -3.24 11.43
C TYR A 124 -8.94 -4.01 10.42
N ALA A 125 -8.34 -4.35 9.29
CA ALA A 125 -9.03 -5.02 8.20
C ALA A 125 -9.59 -6.39 8.62
N PHE A 126 -8.81 -7.22 9.27
CA PHE A 126 -9.27 -8.54 9.72
C PHE A 126 -10.24 -8.48 10.90
N ARG A 127 -10.08 -7.49 11.81
CA ARG A 127 -10.97 -7.35 12.97
C ARG A 127 -12.32 -6.73 12.62
N GLU A 128 -12.30 -5.64 11.84
CA GLU A 128 -13.47 -4.79 11.67
C GLU A 128 -14.22 -5.05 10.35
N LEU A 129 -13.49 -5.49 9.29
CA LEU A 129 -14.08 -5.60 7.95
C LEU A 129 -14.42 -7.05 7.56
N ASN A 130 -14.11 -8.04 8.41
CA ASN A 130 -14.34 -9.45 8.13
C ASN A 130 -13.73 -9.89 6.79
N ILE A 131 -12.53 -9.46 6.49
CA ILE A 131 -11.81 -9.81 5.26
C ILE A 131 -11.39 -11.28 5.31
N HIS A 132 -11.31 -11.92 4.13
CA HIS A 132 -10.83 -13.28 3.99
C HIS A 132 -9.34 -13.33 3.68
N LYS A 133 -8.88 -12.45 2.76
CA LYS A 133 -7.52 -12.49 2.23
C LYS A 133 -7.01 -11.07 1.97
N ILE A 134 -5.75 -10.84 2.33
CA ILE A 134 -4.95 -9.71 1.84
C ILE A 134 -3.83 -10.29 1.00
N PHE A 135 -3.57 -9.72 -0.18
CA PHE A 135 -2.39 -10.06 -0.96
C PHE A 135 -1.62 -8.80 -1.34
N ALA A 136 -0.36 -8.97 -1.65
CA ALA A 136 0.53 -7.94 -2.15
C ALA A 136 1.45 -8.52 -3.21
N GLU A 137 1.85 -7.68 -4.17
CA GLU A 137 2.78 -8.06 -5.22
C GLU A 137 3.95 -7.09 -5.32
N THR A 138 5.10 -7.59 -5.74
CA THR A 138 6.29 -6.77 -5.92
C THR A 138 7.30 -7.39 -6.86
N ILE A 139 8.08 -6.53 -7.54
CA ILE A 139 9.30 -6.93 -8.23
C ILE A 139 10.56 -6.78 -7.34
N ASP A 140 10.43 -6.13 -6.17
CA ASP A 140 11.53 -5.97 -5.21
C ASP A 140 11.64 -7.22 -4.32
N GLY A 141 12.50 -8.15 -4.73
CA GLY A 141 12.76 -9.40 -4.02
C GLY A 141 13.48 -9.24 -2.67
N VAL A 142 13.82 -8.04 -2.24
CA VAL A 142 14.60 -7.80 -1.01
C VAL A 142 13.83 -6.95 0.00
N LYS A 143 13.58 -5.67 -0.32
CA LYS A 143 12.99 -4.72 0.64
C LYS A 143 11.51 -5.00 0.87
N SER A 144 10.73 -5.07 -0.21
CA SER A 144 9.29 -5.30 -0.13
C SER A 144 8.98 -6.72 0.34
N VAL A 145 9.67 -7.72 -0.18
CA VAL A 145 9.55 -9.11 0.31
C VAL A 145 9.89 -9.22 1.79
N GLY A 146 10.97 -8.57 2.26
CA GLY A 146 11.31 -8.56 3.67
C GLY A 146 10.22 -7.95 4.58
N LEU A 147 9.54 -6.91 4.11
CA LEU A 147 8.41 -6.33 4.83
C LEU A 147 7.19 -7.27 4.82
N MET A 148 6.83 -7.86 3.67
CA MET A 148 5.75 -8.84 3.57
C MET A 148 5.92 -9.99 4.55
N GLN A 149 7.12 -10.58 4.57
CA GLN A 149 7.45 -11.66 5.51
C GLN A 149 7.34 -11.21 6.98
N LYS A 150 7.80 -10.00 7.30
CA LYS A 150 7.68 -9.44 8.66
C LYS A 150 6.23 -9.19 9.07
N LEU A 151 5.35 -8.90 8.12
CA LEU A 151 3.91 -8.76 8.32
C LEU A 151 3.17 -10.11 8.43
N GLY A 152 3.90 -11.23 8.32
CA GLY A 152 3.33 -12.57 8.40
C GLY A 152 2.75 -13.08 7.08
N MET A 153 2.97 -12.36 5.97
CA MET A 153 2.53 -12.81 4.66
C MET A 153 3.37 -13.99 4.16
N LYS A 154 2.75 -14.92 3.47
CA LYS A 154 3.37 -16.12 2.90
C LYS A 154 3.50 -15.99 1.39
N LEU A 155 4.56 -16.53 0.81
CA LEU A 155 4.74 -16.58 -0.65
C LEU A 155 3.66 -17.49 -1.27
N GLU A 156 2.78 -16.93 -2.07
CA GLU A 156 1.79 -17.65 -2.85
C GLU A 156 2.37 -18.16 -4.17
N GLY A 157 3.23 -17.36 -4.80
CA GLY A 157 3.87 -17.74 -6.06
C GLY A 157 4.87 -16.72 -6.59
N THR A 158 5.63 -17.15 -7.59
CA THR A 158 6.53 -16.30 -8.36
C THR A 158 6.24 -16.46 -9.84
N GLN A 159 5.88 -15.36 -10.50
CA GLN A 159 5.67 -15.33 -11.94
C GLN A 159 6.96 -14.85 -12.60
N LYS A 160 7.66 -15.79 -13.27
CA LYS A 160 8.96 -15.53 -13.89
C LYS A 160 8.84 -14.62 -15.11
N SER A 161 9.70 -13.58 -15.17
CA SER A 161 9.75 -12.60 -16.27
C SER A 161 8.38 -12.03 -16.64
N GLN A 162 7.50 -11.87 -15.65
CA GLN A 162 6.10 -11.47 -15.85
C GLN A 162 5.95 -10.00 -16.25
N THR A 163 6.86 -9.15 -15.78
CA THR A 163 6.75 -7.70 -15.94
C THR A 163 8.10 -7.09 -16.27
N LYS A 164 8.17 -5.78 -16.32
CA LYS A 164 9.42 -5.03 -16.52
C LYS A 164 9.56 -3.99 -15.40
N ASP A 165 10.82 -3.74 -15.02
CA ASP A 165 11.16 -2.58 -14.20
C ASP A 165 11.07 -1.27 -15.01
N ASN A 166 11.30 -0.12 -14.37
CA ASN A 166 11.25 1.18 -15.02
C ASN A 166 12.36 1.41 -16.04
N ASP A 167 13.43 0.60 -16.02
CA ASP A 167 14.51 0.61 -16.99
C ASP A 167 14.22 -0.31 -18.19
N GLY A 168 13.09 -1.02 -18.18
CA GLY A 168 12.65 -1.92 -19.24
C GLY A 168 13.21 -3.35 -19.15
N ASN A 169 13.94 -3.69 -18.09
CA ASN A 169 14.45 -5.04 -17.89
C ASN A 169 13.34 -5.98 -17.43
N GLN A 170 13.39 -7.24 -17.86
CA GLN A 170 12.46 -8.27 -17.39
C GLN A 170 12.63 -8.51 -15.89
N ALA A 171 11.51 -8.55 -15.18
CA ALA A 171 11.47 -8.76 -13.75
C ALA A 171 10.49 -9.87 -13.35
N ASP A 172 10.85 -10.62 -12.33
CA ASP A 172 9.97 -11.60 -11.69
C ASP A 172 8.96 -10.84 -10.81
N LEU A 173 7.71 -11.32 -10.78
CA LEU A 173 6.69 -10.81 -9.90
C LEU A 173 6.46 -11.79 -8.75
N TYR A 174 6.69 -11.33 -7.53
CA TYR A 174 6.46 -12.10 -6.30
C TYR A 174 5.06 -11.78 -5.76
N LEU A 175 4.28 -12.82 -5.51
CA LEU A 175 2.93 -12.74 -4.96
C LEU A 175 2.97 -13.28 -3.52
N TYR A 176 2.51 -12.46 -2.59
CA TYR A 176 2.40 -12.81 -1.17
C TYR A 176 0.98 -12.64 -0.69
N GLU A 177 0.56 -13.50 0.23
CA GLU A 177 -0.78 -13.48 0.81
C GLU A 177 -0.77 -13.57 2.33
N LEU A 178 -1.85 -13.09 2.94
CA LEU A 178 -2.19 -13.31 4.34
C LEU A 178 -3.67 -13.67 4.44
N LEU A 179 -3.95 -14.86 4.92
CA LEU A 179 -5.31 -15.34 5.15
C LEU A 179 -5.79 -14.97 6.55
N ALA A 180 -7.08 -14.79 6.73
CA ALA A 180 -7.69 -14.49 8.04
C ALA A 180 -7.36 -15.54 9.11
N GLU A 181 -7.27 -16.80 8.73
CA GLU A 181 -6.91 -17.90 9.65
C GLU A 181 -5.45 -17.83 10.09
N ASP A 182 -4.52 -17.47 9.18
CA ASP A 182 -3.11 -17.29 9.49
C ASP A 182 -2.89 -16.06 10.39
N TRP A 183 -3.63 -15.00 10.14
CA TRP A 183 -3.59 -13.81 10.98
C TRP A 183 -4.04 -14.12 12.42
N LYS A 184 -5.15 -14.83 12.61
CA LYS A 184 -5.68 -15.22 13.93
C LYS A 184 -4.67 -16.06 14.71
N SER A 185 -4.02 -17.03 14.07
CA SER A 185 -3.05 -17.91 14.73
C SER A 185 -1.80 -17.18 15.25
N ASN A 186 -1.54 -15.97 14.81
CA ASN A 186 -0.43 -15.15 15.31
C ASN A 186 -0.81 -14.30 16.56
N TYR A 187 -2.07 -14.32 16.99
CA TYR A 187 -2.59 -13.54 18.12
C TYR A 187 -3.24 -14.39 19.23
N ASP A 188 -3.38 -15.70 19.00
CA ASP A 188 -3.77 -16.70 19.99
C ASP A 188 -2.50 -17.34 20.63
#